data_2c778becaaa989c1f5adc4a4e125d5cb
#
_entry.id   2c778becaaa989c1f5adc4a4e125d5cb
#
_cell.length_a   1.000
_cell.length_b   1.000
_cell.length_c   1.000
_cell.angle_alpha   90.00
_cell.angle_beta   90.00
_cell.angle_gamma   90.00
#
_symmetry.space_group_name_H-M   'P 1'
#
loop_
_entity.id
_entity.type
_entity.pdbx_description
1 polymer ?
#
loop_
_entity_poly.entity_id
_entity_poly.type
_entity_poly.pdbx_seq_one_letter_code
_entity_poly.pdbx_strand_id
1 'polypeptide(L)'
;LHLLSRRQRQMCIRDRRMSEKQKKRQWHTPTERIMMTGFGVVIILGTLLLCLPVSSASGKGVYWLDALFTATTSVCVTGLVTVPTATTWSVFGKIVILGLIQFGGLGIMACMIMIFLVLRKKISLQSRKLIQDTYNLPVLKGSVGIVRRLLIGTAVVEIAGAICYSFWFVPHYGLWKGIGYSIFHSISAFCNAGIDLVGESSFAPFVTNPLMNVTTMGLIILSGLGFPVWWEVIEHVQDLLR
;
A
#
# COMPACT_ATOMS: atom_id res chain seq x y z
N LEU A 1 -12.87 24.32 -57.94
CA LEU A 1 -12.16 24.78 -56.73
C LEU A 1 -13.05 24.80 -55.47
N HIS A 2 -14.35 25.09 -55.55
CA HIS A 2 -15.27 25.19 -54.39
C HIS A 2 -15.65 23.86 -53.74
N LEU A 3 -15.58 22.76 -54.43
CA LEU A 3 -15.96 21.40 -53.90
C LEU A 3 -14.88 20.77 -53.02
N LEU A 4 -13.59 21.08 -53.28
CA LEU A 4 -12.46 20.58 -52.47
C LEU A 4 -12.43 21.26 -51.09
N SER A 5 -12.74 22.55 -51.02
CA SER A 5 -12.77 23.29 -49.75
C SER A 5 -13.89 22.83 -48.81
N ARG A 6 -15.05 22.44 -49.34
CA ARG A 6 -16.17 21.86 -48.55
C ARG A 6 -15.82 20.49 -47.98
N ARG A 7 -15.15 19.61 -48.75
CA ARG A 7 -14.70 18.29 -48.24
C ARG A 7 -13.65 18.44 -47.15
N GLN A 8 -12.67 19.33 -47.33
CA GLN A 8 -11.67 19.60 -46.29
C GLN A 8 -12.31 20.18 -45.01
N ARG A 9 -13.26 21.13 -45.11
CA ARG A 9 -14.00 21.62 -43.92
C ARG A 9 -14.81 20.54 -43.22
N GLN A 10 -15.48 19.68 -43.96
CA GLN A 10 -16.22 18.58 -43.36
C GLN A 10 -15.30 17.53 -42.69
N MET A 11 -14.13 17.28 -43.24
CA MET A 11 -13.11 16.41 -42.67
C MET A 11 -12.57 16.98 -41.36
N CYS A 12 -12.21 18.28 -41.32
CA CYS A 12 -11.77 18.94 -40.10
C CYS A 12 -12.84 19.01 -38.99
N ILE A 13 -14.13 19.18 -39.34
CA ILE A 13 -15.25 19.19 -38.40
C ILE A 13 -15.48 17.75 -37.85
N ARG A 14 -15.35 16.75 -38.69
CA ARG A 14 -15.47 15.34 -38.30
C ARG A 14 -14.32 14.92 -37.38
N ASP A 15 -13.10 15.33 -37.67
CA ASP A 15 -11.93 15.07 -36.84
C ASP A 15 -12.00 15.80 -35.49
N ARG A 16 -12.52 17.02 -35.45
CA ARG A 16 -12.80 17.75 -34.21
C ARG A 16 -13.85 17.04 -33.34
N ARG A 17 -14.96 16.59 -33.95
CA ARG A 17 -16.02 15.84 -33.24
C ARG A 17 -15.54 14.48 -32.74
N MET A 18 -14.66 13.81 -33.50
CA MET A 18 -14.03 12.57 -33.08
C MET A 18 -13.06 12.80 -31.93
N SER A 19 -12.24 13.86 -32.00
CA SER A 19 -11.33 14.27 -30.92
C SER A 19 -12.09 14.66 -29.64
N GLU A 20 -13.21 15.41 -29.75
CA GLU A 20 -14.04 15.75 -28.58
C GLU A 20 -14.76 14.53 -27.99
N LYS A 21 -15.23 13.59 -28.81
CA LYS A 21 -15.81 12.33 -28.33
C LYS A 21 -14.74 11.44 -27.69
N GLN A 22 -13.53 11.40 -28.21
CA GLN A 22 -12.40 10.75 -27.60
C GLN A 22 -11.98 11.41 -26.29
N LYS A 23 -11.91 12.75 -26.23
CA LYS A 23 -11.66 13.49 -24.98
C LYS A 23 -12.73 13.25 -23.93
N LYS A 24 -14.03 13.29 -24.29
CA LYS A 24 -15.12 12.96 -23.34
C LYS A 24 -15.10 11.49 -22.90
N ARG A 25 -14.53 10.58 -23.69
CA ARG A 25 -14.36 9.17 -23.33
C ARG A 25 -13.10 8.93 -22.49
N GLN A 26 -12.11 9.83 -22.54
CA GLN A 26 -10.91 9.81 -21.72
C GLN A 26 -11.12 10.30 -20.28
N TRP A 27 -12.20 11.06 -19.99
CA TRP A 27 -12.46 11.64 -18.66
C TRP A 27 -13.01 10.66 -17.62
N HIS A 28 -13.22 9.40 -18.01
CA HIS A 28 -13.62 8.35 -17.08
C HIS A 28 -12.86 7.08 -17.41
N THR A 29 -11.56 7.06 -17.08
CA THR A 29 -10.80 5.83 -17.17
C THR A 29 -11.38 4.84 -16.14
N PRO A 30 -11.71 3.63 -16.55
CA PRO A 30 -12.23 2.61 -15.62
C PRO A 30 -11.26 2.34 -14.48
N THR A 31 -9.97 2.64 -14.67
CA THR A 31 -8.89 2.48 -13.70
C THR A 31 -9.11 3.35 -12.45
N GLU A 32 -9.37 4.64 -12.62
CA GLU A 32 -9.58 5.58 -11.49
C GLU A 32 -10.79 5.20 -10.65
N ARG A 33 -11.90 4.83 -11.30
CA ARG A 33 -13.10 4.37 -10.60
C ARG A 33 -12.87 3.08 -9.83
N ILE A 34 -12.14 2.13 -10.42
CA ILE A 34 -11.80 0.86 -9.76
C ILE A 34 -10.92 1.14 -8.53
N MET A 35 -9.96 2.04 -8.64
CA MET A 35 -9.12 2.42 -7.50
C MET A 35 -9.94 3.09 -6.39
N MET A 36 -10.74 4.12 -6.71
CA MET A 36 -11.57 4.81 -5.71
C MET A 36 -12.56 3.87 -5.02
N THR A 37 -13.27 3.04 -5.79
CA THR A 37 -14.21 2.07 -5.23
C THR A 37 -13.50 1.00 -4.42
N GLY A 38 -12.32 0.55 -4.86
CA GLY A 38 -11.50 -0.40 -4.14
C GLY A 38 -11.05 0.11 -2.77
N PHE A 39 -10.53 1.35 -2.68
CA PHE A 39 -10.18 1.96 -1.40
C PHE A 39 -11.40 2.11 -0.50
N GLY A 40 -12.54 2.58 -1.02
CA GLY A 40 -13.78 2.71 -0.25
C GLY A 40 -14.26 1.36 0.30
N VAL A 41 -14.23 0.31 -0.50
CA VAL A 41 -14.62 -1.04 -0.07
C VAL A 41 -13.69 -1.57 1.03
N VAL A 42 -12.38 -1.40 0.89
CA VAL A 42 -11.40 -1.85 1.90
C VAL A 42 -11.58 -1.10 3.21
N ILE A 43 -11.83 0.22 3.18
CA ILE A 43 -12.11 1.01 4.38
C ILE A 43 -13.39 0.53 5.06
N ILE A 44 -14.48 0.32 4.31
CA ILE A 44 -15.76 -0.15 4.88
C ILE A 44 -15.59 -1.55 5.49
N LEU A 45 -14.96 -2.48 4.79
CA LEU A 45 -14.70 -3.82 5.31
C LEU A 45 -13.79 -3.79 6.55
N GLY A 46 -12.74 -2.97 6.53
CA GLY A 46 -11.87 -2.75 7.69
C GLY A 46 -12.63 -2.20 8.88
N THR A 47 -13.48 -1.21 8.66
CA THR A 47 -14.34 -0.64 9.71
C THR A 47 -15.26 -1.69 10.32
N LEU A 48 -15.93 -2.49 9.48
CA LEU A 48 -16.81 -3.57 9.95
C LEU A 48 -16.06 -4.59 10.79
N LEU A 49 -14.85 -4.99 10.35
CA LEU A 49 -14.01 -5.93 11.10
C LEU A 49 -13.54 -5.33 12.44
N LEU A 50 -13.19 -4.03 12.46
CA LEU A 50 -12.74 -3.35 13.67
C LEU A 50 -13.88 -3.06 14.65
N CYS A 51 -15.14 -2.93 14.18
CA CYS A 51 -16.31 -2.80 15.04
C CYS A 51 -16.67 -4.11 15.78
N LEU A 52 -16.15 -5.25 15.36
CA LEU A 52 -16.45 -6.52 16.03
C LEU A 52 -15.95 -6.50 17.48
N PRO A 53 -16.69 -7.07 18.44
CA PRO A 53 -16.25 -7.16 19.83
C PRO A 53 -14.90 -7.88 20.00
N VAL A 54 -14.62 -8.85 19.14
CA VAL A 54 -13.34 -9.59 19.10
C VAL A 54 -12.15 -8.69 18.76
N SER A 55 -12.36 -7.59 18.04
CA SER A 55 -11.30 -6.64 17.66
C SER A 55 -10.89 -5.73 18.81
N SER A 56 -11.75 -5.56 19.82
CA SER A 56 -11.48 -4.74 20.98
C SER A 56 -10.80 -5.53 22.10
N ALA A 57 -9.83 -4.93 22.76
CA ALA A 57 -9.18 -5.51 23.94
C ALA A 57 -10.16 -5.64 25.14
N SER A 58 -11.17 -4.77 25.23
CA SER A 58 -12.20 -4.80 26.28
C SER A 58 -13.31 -5.84 26.01
N GLY A 59 -13.40 -6.40 24.80
CA GLY A 59 -14.47 -7.30 24.38
C GLY A 59 -15.85 -6.65 24.21
N LYS A 60 -15.98 -5.34 24.42
CA LYS A 60 -17.27 -4.60 24.33
C LYS A 60 -17.48 -3.90 22.98
N GLY A 61 -16.55 -4.09 22.04
CA GLY A 61 -16.53 -3.31 20.80
C GLY A 61 -15.97 -1.90 21.00
N VAL A 62 -15.62 -1.25 19.92
CA VAL A 62 -15.11 0.13 19.88
C VAL A 62 -16.18 1.00 19.21
N TYR A 63 -16.22 2.29 19.55
CA TYR A 63 -17.14 3.22 18.93
C TYR A 63 -16.91 3.24 17.42
N TRP A 64 -17.99 3.21 16.64
CA TRP A 64 -17.91 3.01 15.20
C TRP A 64 -17.09 4.09 14.45
N LEU A 65 -17.08 5.34 14.95
CA LEU A 65 -16.26 6.41 14.37
C LEU A 65 -14.77 6.19 14.60
N ASP A 66 -14.37 5.65 15.77
CA ASP A 66 -12.97 5.33 16.05
C ASP A 66 -12.51 4.16 15.19
N ALA A 67 -13.39 3.18 14.96
CA ALA A 67 -13.11 2.08 14.04
C ALA A 67 -12.99 2.56 12.57
N LEU A 68 -13.88 3.45 12.14
CA LEU A 68 -13.84 4.06 10.80
C LEU A 68 -12.58 4.91 10.63
N PHE A 69 -12.25 5.73 11.64
CA PHE A 69 -11.04 6.54 11.62
C PHE A 69 -9.79 5.66 11.53
N THR A 70 -9.70 4.63 12.38
CA THR A 70 -8.57 3.70 12.40
C THR A 70 -8.45 2.93 11.09
N ALA A 71 -9.55 2.48 10.48
CA ALA A 71 -9.53 1.85 9.17
C ALA A 71 -9.07 2.81 8.08
N THR A 72 -9.57 4.04 8.09
CA THR A 72 -9.21 5.07 7.11
C THR A 72 -7.73 5.45 7.23
N THR A 73 -7.24 5.74 8.44
CA THR A 73 -5.83 6.12 8.67
C THR A 73 -4.88 4.98 8.30
N SER A 74 -5.28 3.73 8.54
CA SER A 74 -4.48 2.55 8.16
C SER A 74 -4.39 2.37 6.65
N VAL A 75 -5.51 2.48 5.93
CA VAL A 75 -5.56 2.34 4.48
C VAL A 75 -4.95 3.54 3.75
N CYS A 76 -5.15 4.75 4.25
CA CYS A 76 -4.57 5.96 3.69
C CYS A 76 -3.14 6.23 4.18
N VAL A 77 -2.63 5.38 5.09
CA VAL A 77 -1.26 5.45 5.60
C VAL A 77 -0.93 6.84 6.18
N THR A 78 -1.85 7.40 6.99
CA THR A 78 -1.72 8.76 7.53
C THR A 78 -1.08 8.83 8.92
N GLY A 79 -1.16 7.75 9.72
CA GLY A 79 -0.55 7.65 11.04
C GLY A 79 -1.27 8.37 12.17
N LEU A 80 -2.44 8.96 11.90
CA LEU A 80 -3.23 9.62 12.92
C LEU A 80 -4.06 8.59 13.70
N VAL A 81 -4.15 8.73 15.00
CA VAL A 81 -4.91 7.84 15.88
C VAL A 81 -5.84 8.64 16.78
N THR A 82 -7.10 8.19 16.93
CA THR A 82 -8.07 8.73 17.90
C THR A 82 -8.02 8.00 19.23
N VAL A 83 -7.57 6.75 19.20
CA VAL A 83 -7.45 5.88 20.37
C VAL A 83 -6.09 5.17 20.35
N PRO A 84 -5.42 4.94 21.50
CA PRO A 84 -4.12 4.28 21.55
C PRO A 84 -4.21 2.86 20.98
N THR A 85 -3.44 2.58 19.91
CA THR A 85 -3.50 1.30 19.20
C THR A 85 -3.03 0.14 20.07
N ALA A 86 -2.08 0.39 20.97
CA ALA A 86 -1.50 -0.62 21.85
C ALA A 86 -2.52 -1.25 22.80
N THR A 87 -3.41 -0.44 23.39
CA THR A 87 -4.31 -0.80 24.49
C THR A 87 -5.75 -1.05 24.05
N THR A 88 -6.22 -0.36 23.00
CA THR A 88 -7.61 -0.44 22.55
C THR A 88 -7.89 -1.70 21.74
N TRP A 89 -6.95 -2.13 20.90
CA TRP A 89 -7.16 -3.24 19.97
C TRP A 89 -6.62 -4.56 20.49
N SER A 90 -7.42 -5.61 20.34
CA SER A 90 -7.01 -7.00 20.60
C SER A 90 -5.92 -7.43 19.58
N VAL A 91 -5.38 -8.62 19.76
CA VAL A 91 -4.45 -9.21 18.78
C VAL A 91 -5.11 -9.32 17.40
N PHE A 92 -6.39 -9.71 17.35
CA PHE A 92 -7.14 -9.76 16.10
C PHE A 92 -7.29 -8.37 15.47
N GLY A 93 -7.68 -7.35 16.24
CA GLY A 93 -7.78 -5.98 15.76
C GLY A 93 -6.44 -5.46 15.20
N LYS A 94 -5.33 -5.77 15.87
CA LYS A 94 -3.97 -5.41 15.41
C LYS A 94 -3.59 -6.10 14.10
N ILE A 95 -3.99 -7.36 13.90
CA ILE A 95 -3.78 -8.07 12.63
C ILE A 95 -4.62 -7.44 11.51
N VAL A 96 -5.86 -7.04 11.80
CA VAL A 96 -6.70 -6.33 10.82
C VAL A 96 -6.06 -5.01 10.43
N ILE A 97 -5.63 -4.20 11.41
CA ILE A 97 -4.93 -2.92 11.17
C ILE A 97 -3.68 -3.14 10.32
N LEU A 98 -2.87 -4.14 10.64
CA LEU A 98 -1.66 -4.48 9.88
C LEU A 98 -1.99 -4.84 8.42
N GLY A 99 -3.03 -5.63 8.20
CA GLY A 99 -3.53 -5.94 6.86
C GLY A 99 -3.97 -4.70 6.10
N LEU A 100 -4.69 -3.77 6.75
CA LEU A 100 -5.13 -2.51 6.15
C LEU A 100 -3.94 -1.60 5.78
N ILE A 101 -2.92 -1.51 6.64
CA ILE A 101 -1.67 -0.79 6.37
C ILE A 101 -0.97 -1.38 5.15
N GLN A 102 -0.87 -2.70 5.06
CA GLN A 102 -0.24 -3.38 3.93
C GLN A 102 -1.00 -3.13 2.61
N PHE A 103 -2.35 -3.16 2.66
CA PHE A 103 -3.18 -2.80 1.51
C PHE A 103 -2.97 -1.34 1.07
N GLY A 104 -2.87 -0.42 2.01
CA GLY A 104 -2.63 0.99 1.75
C GLY A 104 -1.23 1.26 1.19
N GLY A 105 -0.19 0.79 1.88
CA GLY A 105 1.20 1.03 1.55
C GLY A 105 1.67 0.42 0.23
N LEU A 106 1.25 -0.81 -0.07
CA LEU A 106 1.53 -1.45 -1.37
C LEU A 106 0.65 -0.92 -2.51
N GLY A 107 -0.49 -0.35 -2.17
CA GLY A 107 -1.52 0.05 -3.11
C GLY A 107 -2.42 -1.11 -3.55
N ILE A 108 -3.67 -0.80 -3.83
CA ILE A 108 -4.71 -1.77 -4.17
C ILE A 108 -4.35 -2.67 -5.35
N MET A 109 -3.66 -2.14 -6.36
CA MET A 109 -3.29 -2.93 -7.54
C MET A 109 -2.27 -4.02 -7.23
N ALA A 110 -1.25 -3.71 -6.41
CA ALA A 110 -0.30 -4.72 -5.97
C ALA A 110 -0.97 -5.82 -5.14
N CYS A 111 -1.86 -5.44 -4.23
CA CYS A 111 -2.61 -6.38 -3.42
C CYS A 111 -3.55 -7.27 -4.25
N MET A 112 -4.24 -6.69 -5.24
CA MET A 112 -5.07 -7.46 -6.16
C MET A 112 -4.25 -8.50 -6.93
N ILE A 113 -3.07 -8.12 -7.42
CA ILE A 113 -2.17 -9.03 -8.11
C ILE A 113 -1.64 -10.09 -7.15
N MET A 114 -1.29 -9.71 -5.93
CA MET A 114 -0.87 -10.65 -4.88
C MET A 114 -1.94 -11.73 -4.65
N ILE A 115 -3.21 -11.33 -4.51
CA ILE A 115 -4.34 -12.26 -4.37
C ILE A 115 -4.46 -13.17 -5.60
N PHE A 116 -4.35 -12.66 -6.82
CA PHE A 116 -4.38 -13.49 -8.03
C PHE A 116 -3.21 -14.46 -8.11
N LEU A 117 -2.00 -14.05 -7.70
CA LEU A 117 -0.82 -14.92 -7.66
C LEU A 117 -0.99 -16.05 -6.63
N VAL A 118 -1.49 -15.73 -5.43
CA VAL A 118 -1.75 -16.72 -4.38
C VAL A 118 -2.82 -17.71 -4.81
N LEU A 119 -3.91 -17.22 -5.41
CA LEU A 119 -5.00 -18.07 -5.92
C LEU A 119 -4.65 -18.79 -7.23
N ARG A 120 -3.45 -18.60 -7.77
CA ARG A 120 -3.00 -19.15 -9.07
C ARG A 120 -3.97 -18.88 -10.24
N LYS A 121 -4.77 -17.81 -10.15
CA LYS A 121 -5.71 -17.43 -11.22
C LYS A 121 -4.98 -16.70 -12.34
N LYS A 122 -5.42 -16.96 -13.60
CA LYS A 122 -4.89 -16.25 -14.77
C LYS A 122 -5.31 -14.77 -14.71
N ILE A 123 -4.34 -13.88 -14.82
CA ILE A 123 -4.58 -12.44 -14.85
C ILE A 123 -5.08 -12.06 -16.25
N SER A 124 -6.27 -11.47 -16.32
CA SER A 124 -6.90 -11.06 -17.57
C SER A 124 -6.12 -9.92 -18.25
N LEU A 125 -6.33 -9.75 -19.56
CA LEU A 125 -5.73 -8.64 -20.32
C LEU A 125 -6.15 -7.28 -19.77
N GLN A 126 -7.39 -7.17 -19.29
CA GLN A 126 -7.93 -5.95 -18.69
C GLN A 126 -7.21 -5.59 -17.38
N SER A 127 -6.94 -6.58 -16.51
CA SER A 127 -6.16 -6.39 -15.29
C SER A 127 -4.70 -6.01 -15.59
N ARG A 128 -4.10 -6.57 -16.65
CA ARG A 128 -2.74 -6.18 -17.07
C ARG A 128 -2.68 -4.73 -17.56
N LYS A 129 -3.72 -4.26 -18.25
CA LYS A 129 -3.82 -2.84 -18.65
C LYS A 129 -3.93 -1.93 -17.45
N LEU A 130 -4.73 -2.32 -16.45
CA LEU A 130 -4.85 -1.58 -15.19
C LEU A 130 -3.49 -1.46 -14.46
N ILE A 131 -2.70 -2.55 -14.45
CA ILE A 131 -1.34 -2.54 -13.88
C ILE A 131 -0.44 -1.58 -14.65
N GLN A 132 -0.47 -1.64 -15.98
CA GLN A 132 0.31 -0.77 -16.84
C GLN A 132 0.01 0.70 -16.56
N ASP A 133 -1.28 1.05 -16.48
CA ASP A 133 -1.74 2.43 -16.22
C ASP A 133 -1.35 2.90 -14.81
N THR A 134 -1.45 2.01 -13.80
CA THR A 134 -1.15 2.34 -12.39
C THR A 134 0.34 2.56 -12.15
N TYR A 135 1.20 1.72 -12.73
CA TYR A 135 2.66 1.79 -12.56
C TYR A 135 3.38 2.50 -13.69
N ASN A 136 2.64 3.12 -14.62
CA ASN A 136 3.16 3.86 -15.78
C ASN A 136 4.19 3.04 -16.60
N LEU A 137 3.89 1.75 -16.81
CA LEU A 137 4.80 0.82 -17.46
C LEU A 137 4.74 0.97 -18.98
N PRO A 138 5.88 0.96 -19.69
CA PRO A 138 5.91 1.16 -21.14
C PRO A 138 5.31 -0.01 -21.94
N VAL A 139 5.27 -1.23 -21.38
CA VAL A 139 4.83 -2.43 -22.09
C VAL A 139 3.94 -3.31 -21.19
N LEU A 140 2.85 -3.85 -21.79
CA LEU A 140 1.95 -4.83 -21.14
C LEU A 140 2.63 -6.18 -20.83
N LYS A 141 3.61 -6.57 -21.65
CA LYS A 141 4.31 -7.85 -21.53
C LYS A 141 5.32 -7.76 -20.39
N GLY A 142 5.11 -8.54 -19.33
CA GLY A 142 5.98 -8.54 -18.14
C GLY A 142 5.47 -7.79 -16.92
N SER A 143 4.37 -7.02 -17.01
CA SER A 143 3.81 -6.23 -15.90
C SER A 143 3.60 -7.04 -14.61
N VAL A 144 3.15 -8.29 -14.74
CA VAL A 144 2.95 -9.20 -13.59
C VAL A 144 4.28 -9.59 -12.95
N GLY A 145 5.33 -9.78 -13.76
CA GLY A 145 6.68 -10.08 -13.27
C GLY A 145 7.26 -8.94 -12.44
N ILE A 146 7.03 -7.70 -12.86
CA ILE A 146 7.46 -6.50 -12.13
C ILE A 146 6.77 -6.43 -10.77
N VAL A 147 5.45 -6.60 -10.72
CA VAL A 147 4.73 -6.57 -9.44
C VAL A 147 5.13 -7.74 -8.53
N ARG A 148 5.38 -8.93 -9.08
CA ARG A 148 5.91 -10.04 -8.27
C ARG A 148 7.28 -9.71 -7.66
N ARG A 149 8.19 -9.11 -8.42
CA ARG A 149 9.49 -8.66 -7.90
C ARG A 149 9.31 -7.59 -6.82
N LEU A 150 8.39 -6.64 -7.03
CA LEU A 150 8.01 -5.62 -6.06
C LEU A 150 7.56 -6.26 -4.74
N LEU A 151 6.62 -7.20 -4.79
CA LEU A 151 6.11 -7.88 -3.59
C LEU A 151 7.20 -8.68 -2.86
N ILE A 152 8.08 -9.36 -3.59
CA ILE A 152 9.21 -10.08 -3.00
C ILE A 152 10.20 -9.10 -2.37
N GLY A 153 10.55 -8.01 -3.05
CA GLY A 153 11.45 -6.98 -2.53
C GLY A 153 10.90 -6.36 -1.24
N THR A 154 9.61 -6.01 -1.22
CA THR A 154 8.93 -5.53 0.00
C THR A 154 9.05 -6.54 1.13
N ALA A 155 8.67 -7.79 0.91
CA ALA A 155 8.72 -8.82 1.93
C ALA A 155 10.13 -9.02 2.50
N VAL A 156 11.16 -8.98 1.65
CA VAL A 156 12.57 -9.10 2.08
C VAL A 156 12.95 -7.94 3.00
N VAL A 157 12.62 -6.71 2.64
CA VAL A 157 12.95 -5.52 3.44
C VAL A 157 12.15 -5.48 4.73
N GLU A 158 10.87 -5.83 4.70
CA GLU A 158 10.03 -5.92 5.90
C GLU A 158 10.54 -6.99 6.87
N ILE A 159 10.94 -8.16 6.36
CA ILE A 159 11.54 -9.22 7.19
C ILE A 159 12.87 -8.74 7.80
N ALA A 160 13.74 -8.10 7.03
CA ALA A 160 15.00 -7.57 7.54
C ALA A 160 14.76 -6.53 8.64
N GLY A 161 13.81 -5.62 8.43
CA GLY A 161 13.40 -4.64 9.45
C GLY A 161 12.83 -5.31 10.71
N ALA A 162 11.98 -6.33 10.55
CA ALA A 162 11.44 -7.08 11.67
C ALA A 162 12.53 -7.80 12.48
N ILE A 163 13.55 -8.34 11.82
CA ILE A 163 14.72 -8.92 12.49
C ILE A 163 15.46 -7.85 13.30
N CYS A 164 15.72 -6.67 12.72
CA CYS A 164 16.38 -5.57 13.45
C CYS A 164 15.57 -5.14 14.69
N TYR A 165 14.24 -4.98 14.55
CA TYR A 165 13.38 -4.65 15.67
C TYR A 165 13.32 -5.75 16.73
N SER A 166 13.44 -7.02 16.35
CA SER A 166 13.37 -8.16 17.27
C SER A 166 14.49 -8.17 18.29
N PHE A 167 15.68 -7.64 17.94
CA PHE A 167 16.80 -7.50 18.88
C PHE A 167 16.46 -6.63 20.08
N TRP A 168 15.51 -5.73 19.95
CA TRP A 168 15.07 -4.89 21.04
C TRP A 168 13.74 -5.37 21.65
N PHE A 169 12.72 -5.66 20.82
CA PHE A 169 11.39 -6.02 21.34
C PHE A 169 11.33 -7.40 22.01
N VAL A 170 12.08 -8.39 21.53
CA VAL A 170 12.04 -9.75 22.10
C VAL A 170 12.58 -9.78 23.54
N PRO A 171 13.72 -9.15 23.87
CA PRO A 171 14.21 -9.11 25.26
C PRO A 171 13.27 -8.37 26.22
N HIS A 172 12.53 -7.34 25.74
CA HIS A 172 11.69 -6.50 26.60
C HIS A 172 10.25 -7.02 26.77
N TYR A 173 9.67 -7.64 25.74
CA TYR A 173 8.27 -8.07 25.72
C TYR A 173 8.09 -9.60 25.67
N GLY A 174 9.17 -10.36 25.64
CA GLY A 174 9.15 -11.81 25.48
C GLY A 174 9.00 -12.24 24.02
N LEU A 175 9.24 -13.54 23.74
CA LEU A 175 9.40 -14.06 22.38
C LEU A 175 8.18 -13.77 21.47
N TRP A 176 7.00 -14.23 21.85
CA TRP A 176 5.82 -14.16 20.98
C TRP A 176 5.32 -12.74 20.77
N LYS A 177 5.25 -11.97 21.86
CA LYS A 177 4.79 -10.57 21.80
C LYS A 177 5.83 -9.69 21.12
N GLY A 178 7.12 -9.91 21.40
CA GLY A 178 8.22 -9.19 20.78
C GLY A 178 8.30 -9.39 19.28
N ILE A 179 8.13 -10.64 18.79
CA ILE A 179 8.07 -10.92 17.34
C ILE A 179 6.88 -10.21 16.70
N GLY A 180 5.69 -10.29 17.33
CA GLY A 180 4.49 -9.60 16.80
C GLY A 180 4.68 -8.10 16.69
N TYR A 181 5.30 -7.48 17.70
CA TYR A 181 5.62 -6.04 17.69
C TYR A 181 6.65 -5.71 16.61
N SER A 182 7.68 -6.54 16.45
CA SER A 182 8.72 -6.35 15.44
C SER A 182 8.16 -6.37 14.02
N ILE A 183 7.29 -7.34 13.72
CA ILE A 183 6.62 -7.44 12.41
C ILE A 183 5.73 -6.22 12.19
N PHE A 184 4.90 -5.86 13.19
CA PHE A 184 3.99 -4.73 13.08
C PHE A 184 4.73 -3.41 12.80
N HIS A 185 5.79 -3.12 13.58
CA HIS A 185 6.54 -1.88 13.40
C HIS A 185 7.33 -1.86 12.10
N SER A 186 7.87 -3.00 11.65
CA SER A 186 8.56 -3.08 10.36
C SER A 186 7.63 -2.75 9.19
N ILE A 187 6.44 -3.34 9.15
CA ILE A 187 5.43 -3.08 8.12
C ILE A 187 4.93 -1.63 8.22
N SER A 188 4.64 -1.15 9.44
CA SER A 188 4.18 0.21 9.66
C SER A 188 5.21 1.26 9.22
N ALA A 189 6.50 1.04 9.51
CA ALA A 189 7.58 1.93 9.10
C ALA A 189 7.81 1.86 7.58
N PHE A 190 7.85 0.67 7.00
CA PHE A 190 8.04 0.48 5.57
C PHE A 190 6.88 1.09 4.75
N CYS A 191 5.64 0.89 5.17
CA CYS A 191 4.49 1.51 4.52
C CYS A 191 4.35 3.01 4.80
N ASN A 192 5.20 3.62 5.64
CA ASN A 192 5.08 5.01 6.12
C ASN A 192 3.78 5.27 6.90
N ALA A 193 3.22 4.25 7.56
CA ALA A 193 1.95 4.35 8.24
C ALA A 193 2.04 5.11 9.57
N GLY A 194 3.18 5.02 10.29
CA GLY A 194 3.38 5.72 11.55
C GLY A 194 2.52 5.24 12.72
N ILE A 195 1.80 4.14 12.56
CA ILE A 195 1.01 3.51 13.64
C ILE A 195 1.92 2.58 14.44
N ASP A 196 1.91 2.68 15.76
CA ASP A 196 2.75 1.91 16.67
C ASP A 196 1.95 1.13 17.73
N LEU A 197 2.63 0.20 18.41
CA LEU A 197 2.08 -0.60 19.50
C LEU A 197 2.78 -0.34 20.85
N VAL A 198 3.58 0.72 20.97
CA VAL A 198 4.43 0.94 22.15
C VAL A 198 3.66 1.56 23.29
N GLY A 199 2.67 2.39 23.03
CA GLY A 199 1.85 3.01 24.07
C GLY A 199 1.35 4.40 23.68
N GLU A 200 0.98 5.19 24.68
CA GLU A 200 0.39 6.53 24.47
C GLU A 200 1.41 7.57 23.99
N SER A 201 2.66 7.39 24.33
CA SER A 201 3.77 8.31 23.94
C SER A 201 4.44 7.95 22.62
N SER A 202 3.91 6.97 21.88
CA SER A 202 4.47 6.51 20.61
C SER A 202 5.96 6.16 20.71
N PHE A 203 6.78 6.56 19.75
CA PHE A 203 8.23 6.30 19.72
C PHE A 203 9.09 7.23 20.60
N ALA A 204 8.49 8.16 21.35
CA ALA A 204 9.23 9.07 22.21
C ALA A 204 10.18 8.38 23.21
N PRO A 205 9.88 7.21 23.80
CA PRO A 205 10.82 6.50 24.69
C PRO A 205 12.08 5.99 23.99
N PHE A 206 12.09 5.92 22.65
CA PHE A 206 13.21 5.38 21.86
C PHE A 206 14.12 6.43 21.25
N VAL A 207 13.95 7.71 21.60
CA VAL A 207 14.75 8.83 21.05
C VAL A 207 16.27 8.57 21.18
N THR A 208 16.70 7.95 22.28
CA THR A 208 18.12 7.65 22.54
C THR A 208 18.56 6.28 22.02
N ASN A 209 17.66 5.48 21.43
CA ASN A 209 18.00 4.13 20.95
C ASN A 209 18.40 4.18 19.46
N PRO A 210 19.72 4.04 19.15
CA PRO A 210 20.20 4.15 17.78
C PRO A 210 19.66 3.02 16.88
N LEU A 211 19.50 1.81 17.40
CA LEU A 211 18.99 0.67 16.63
C LEU A 211 17.57 0.94 16.14
N MET A 212 16.68 1.38 17.04
CA MET A 212 15.29 1.69 16.69
C MET A 212 15.19 2.83 15.67
N ASN A 213 15.96 3.92 15.90
CA ASN A 213 15.95 5.08 15.03
C ASN A 213 16.50 4.78 13.63
N VAL A 214 17.67 4.13 13.54
CA VAL A 214 18.30 3.80 12.25
C VAL A 214 17.45 2.81 11.47
N THR A 215 16.86 1.79 12.13
CA THR A 215 15.98 0.83 11.47
C THR A 215 14.75 1.54 10.92
N THR A 216 14.09 2.37 11.73
CA THR A 216 12.88 3.11 11.30
C THR A 216 13.18 4.05 10.13
N MET A 217 14.21 4.89 10.26
CA MET A 217 14.63 5.82 9.19
C MET A 217 15.02 5.07 7.91
N GLY A 218 15.75 3.97 8.04
CA GLY A 218 16.15 3.13 6.91
C GLY A 218 14.93 2.57 6.15
N LEU A 219 13.95 2.04 6.86
CA LEU A 219 12.73 1.51 6.26
C LEU A 219 11.92 2.61 5.55
N ILE A 220 11.75 3.78 6.19
CA ILE A 220 11.05 4.94 5.62
C ILE A 220 11.75 5.42 4.33
N ILE A 221 13.08 5.58 4.36
CA ILE A 221 13.84 6.04 3.18
C ILE A 221 13.76 5.01 2.05
N LEU A 222 13.99 3.73 2.35
CA LEU A 222 13.91 2.66 1.35
C LEU A 222 12.53 2.60 0.68
N SER A 223 11.47 2.69 1.46
CA SER A 223 10.11 2.73 0.93
C SER A 223 9.87 3.98 0.07
N GLY A 224 10.30 5.15 0.54
CA GLY A 224 10.11 6.44 -0.12
C GLY A 224 10.83 6.58 -1.47
N LEU A 225 11.96 5.89 -1.66
CA LEU A 225 12.68 5.88 -2.94
C LEU A 225 11.89 5.23 -4.08
N GLY A 226 11.00 4.31 -3.76
CA GLY A 226 10.19 3.59 -4.74
C GLY A 226 10.94 2.45 -5.44
N PHE A 227 10.17 1.47 -5.88
CA PHE A 227 10.70 0.23 -6.47
C PHE A 227 11.45 0.38 -7.79
N PRO A 228 11.10 1.31 -8.72
CA PRO A 228 11.86 1.50 -9.94
C PRO A 228 13.32 1.87 -9.66
N VAL A 229 13.53 2.76 -8.67
CA VAL A 229 14.88 3.21 -8.29
C VAL A 229 15.70 2.06 -7.69
N TRP A 230 15.08 1.17 -6.90
CA TRP A 230 15.79 0.02 -6.33
C TRP A 230 16.36 -0.90 -7.42
N TRP A 231 15.56 -1.17 -8.45
CA TRP A 231 15.99 -2.06 -9.53
C TRP A 231 17.10 -1.42 -10.38
N GLU A 232 16.97 -0.13 -10.66
CA GLU A 232 17.99 0.61 -11.38
C GLU A 232 19.33 0.63 -10.63
N VAL A 233 19.28 0.89 -9.31
CA VAL A 233 20.48 0.85 -8.47
C VAL A 233 21.08 -0.56 -8.41
N ILE A 234 20.26 -1.60 -8.25
CA ILE A 234 20.75 -2.99 -8.21
C ILE A 234 21.38 -3.39 -9.55
N GLU A 235 20.77 -3.06 -10.68
CA GLU A 235 21.31 -3.34 -12.02
C GLU A 235 22.64 -2.60 -12.23
N HIS A 236 22.69 -1.32 -11.88
CA HIS A 236 23.92 -0.52 -12.00
C HIS A 236 25.07 -1.05 -11.14
N VAL A 237 24.79 -1.44 -9.89
CA VAL A 237 25.78 -2.04 -9.00
C VAL A 237 26.27 -3.40 -9.54
N GLN A 238 25.37 -4.22 -10.10
CA GLN A 238 25.76 -5.49 -10.73
C GLN A 238 26.64 -5.29 -11.96
N ASP A 239 26.37 -4.27 -12.76
CA ASP A 239 27.19 -3.94 -13.94
C ASP A 239 28.57 -3.39 -13.55
N LEU A 240 28.65 -2.68 -12.41
CA LEU A 240 29.93 -2.16 -11.88
C LEU A 240 30.82 -3.26 -11.29
N LEU A 241 30.22 -4.37 -10.83
CA LEU A 241 30.92 -5.51 -10.24
C LEU A 241 31.31 -6.59 -11.27
N ARG A 242 30.86 -6.46 -12.52
CA ARG A 242 31.24 -7.31 -13.66
C ARG A 242 32.40 -6.74 -14.44
#